data_568a31530b911062ea4025d6f2a40167
#
_entry.id   568a31530b911062ea4025d6f2a40167
#
_cell.length_a   1.000
_cell.length_b   1.000
_cell.length_c   1.000
_cell.angle_alpha   90.00
_cell.angle_beta   90.00
_cell.angle_gamma   90.00
#
_symmetry.space_group_name_H-M   'P 1'
#
loop_
_entity.id
_entity.type
_entity.pdbx_description
1 polymer ?
#
loop_
_entity_poly.entity_id
_entity_poly.type
_entity_poly.pdbx_seq_one_letter_code
_entity_poly.pdbx_strand_id
1 'polypeptide(L)'
;MRTMPHHVTQAAPAAPVPTVASPQTPHHHPWPGQAILNDPVTARVLHAAWSGDPAVIVPSPPGAGKTRLVALLAAALAGRADLRVGIAAQTRDQAVELARRVGALTDTAALIWSAKHPRPDTPGTRIAAGTGVRYPTDHGGILIATTARWLYCDPAQLRCDIMIVDESWQATYGDLGALGAYATQVVCVGDPGQIDPVVTGETRRWRTSPTGPHLPAPDALIAAHGDAIATVTLRHTWRLGPDTTALIQPAFYPTLPFTSRRPPEHLTDPTGHPLPEIAHQQVAVNAGPGDPALVTACADRVRTLLDTHLHTSEGTRALSDKDVAVVCAHVTQAAAVRATLAHHPHLLVGTANQLQGLERHAVVALHPLAGYRDTEGHATDPGRACVMLSRHRAHLSVVLDATTPTVLAAAEADDTAARTHRTVLTALLNTPRT
;
A
#
# COMPACT_ATOMS: atom_id res chain seq x y z
N MET A 1 -9.62 -1.02 -29.71
CA MET A 1 -8.25 -0.91 -30.27
C MET A 1 -8.04 0.56 -30.63
N ARG A 2 -7.32 1.33 -29.83
CA ARG A 2 -6.99 2.71 -30.20
C ARG A 2 -5.92 2.67 -31.27
N THR A 3 -6.28 3.13 -32.48
CA THR A 3 -5.31 3.28 -33.58
C THR A 3 -4.39 4.46 -33.26
N MET A 4 -3.08 4.24 -33.27
CA MET A 4 -2.11 5.34 -33.26
C MET A 4 -2.35 6.25 -34.48
N PRO A 5 -2.32 7.57 -34.32
CA PRO A 5 -2.27 8.45 -35.46
C PRO A 5 -0.89 8.29 -36.15
N HIS A 6 -0.88 7.64 -37.31
CA HIS A 6 0.28 7.66 -38.21
C HIS A 6 0.36 9.05 -38.87
N HIS A 7 1.17 9.94 -38.30
CA HIS A 7 1.64 11.11 -39.08
C HIS A 7 2.71 10.65 -40.06
N VAL A 8 2.28 10.33 -41.28
CA VAL A 8 3.19 10.25 -42.39
C VAL A 8 3.54 11.68 -42.80
N THR A 9 4.68 12.16 -42.36
CA THR A 9 5.20 13.45 -42.81
C THR A 9 5.88 13.23 -44.16
N GLN A 10 5.31 13.80 -45.22
CA GLN A 10 5.99 13.94 -46.50
C GLN A 10 7.24 14.80 -46.33
N ALA A 11 8.37 14.30 -46.79
CA ALA A 11 9.64 15.00 -46.73
C ALA A 11 9.60 16.27 -47.61
N ALA A 12 9.81 17.40 -46.99
CA ALA A 12 10.10 18.67 -47.71
C ALA A 12 11.61 18.79 -47.98
N PRO A 13 12.02 19.49 -49.02
CA PRO A 13 13.43 19.56 -49.45
C PRO A 13 14.32 20.29 -48.45
N ALA A 14 15.55 19.83 -48.33
CA ALA A 14 16.57 20.27 -47.42
C ALA A 14 16.87 21.75 -47.52
N ALA A 15 16.74 22.47 -46.39
CA ALA A 15 17.24 23.81 -46.20
C ALA A 15 18.69 23.80 -45.65
N PRO A 16 19.50 24.84 -45.89
CA PRO A 16 20.92 24.83 -45.58
C PRO A 16 21.22 24.74 -44.08
N VAL A 17 22.27 24.00 -43.77
CA VAL A 17 22.77 23.72 -42.39
C VAL A 17 23.23 25.03 -41.75
N PRO A 18 22.68 25.42 -40.59
CA PRO A 18 23.22 26.49 -39.78
C PRO A 18 24.38 25.99 -38.91
N THR A 19 25.37 26.85 -38.80
CA THR A 19 26.60 26.71 -38.04
C THR A 19 26.39 26.33 -36.57
N VAL A 20 27.18 25.37 -36.12
CA VAL A 20 27.19 24.77 -34.79
C VAL A 20 27.34 25.83 -33.69
N ALA A 21 26.30 26.03 -32.90
CA ALA A 21 26.40 26.62 -31.57
C ALA A 21 26.93 25.58 -30.60
N SER A 22 27.82 25.99 -29.68
CA SER A 22 28.44 25.15 -28.66
C SER A 22 27.39 24.30 -27.88
N PRO A 23 27.73 23.07 -27.49
CA PRO A 23 26.80 22.21 -26.81
C PRO A 23 26.44 22.80 -25.45
N GLN A 24 25.25 23.35 -25.35
CA GLN A 24 24.60 23.51 -24.03
C GLN A 24 24.40 22.11 -23.50
N THR A 25 24.95 21.82 -22.33
CA THR A 25 24.69 20.58 -21.56
C THR A 25 23.17 20.41 -21.48
N PRO A 26 22.59 19.34 -22.02
CA PRO A 26 21.15 19.14 -21.92
C PRO A 26 20.83 19.01 -20.43
N HIS A 27 20.06 19.94 -19.91
CA HIS A 27 19.37 19.73 -18.65
C HIS A 27 18.45 18.52 -18.86
N HIS A 28 18.95 17.32 -18.55
CA HIS A 28 18.17 16.11 -18.49
C HIS A 28 17.18 16.26 -17.34
N HIS A 29 16.05 16.90 -17.59
CA HIS A 29 14.86 16.60 -16.82
C HIS A 29 14.54 15.14 -17.14
N PRO A 30 14.64 14.21 -16.16
CA PRO A 30 14.30 12.83 -16.43
C PRO A 30 12.86 12.81 -16.94
N TRP A 31 12.69 12.27 -18.13
CA TRP A 31 11.36 12.11 -18.72
C TRP A 31 10.43 11.37 -17.74
N PRO A 32 9.26 11.94 -17.39
CA PRO A 32 8.30 11.25 -16.53
C PRO A 32 7.98 9.89 -17.12
N GLY A 33 8.20 8.84 -16.36
CA GLY A 33 8.00 7.46 -16.79
C GLY A 33 9.25 6.77 -17.35
N GLN A 34 10.42 7.44 -17.52
CA GLN A 34 11.64 6.73 -17.90
C GLN A 34 11.99 5.59 -16.95
N ALA A 35 11.71 5.74 -15.65
CA ALA A 35 11.89 4.69 -14.66
C ALA A 35 10.98 3.48 -14.89
N ILE A 36 9.88 3.63 -15.62
CA ILE A 36 8.98 2.54 -16.01
C ILE A 36 9.67 1.62 -17.04
N LEU A 37 10.40 2.20 -17.98
CA LEU A 37 11.05 1.44 -19.07
C LEU A 37 12.18 0.54 -18.54
N ASN A 38 12.73 0.83 -17.39
CA ASN A 38 13.76 0.02 -16.74
C ASN A 38 13.17 -1.17 -15.95
N ASP A 39 11.84 -1.22 -15.80
CA ASP A 39 11.13 -2.33 -15.16
C ASP A 39 10.13 -2.95 -16.13
N PRO A 40 10.41 -4.16 -16.66
CA PRO A 40 9.54 -4.83 -17.63
C PRO A 40 8.11 -5.04 -17.15
N VAL A 41 7.89 -5.20 -15.82
CA VAL A 41 6.54 -5.38 -15.26
C VAL A 41 5.78 -4.07 -15.31
N THR A 42 6.40 -2.99 -14.87
CA THR A 42 5.81 -1.64 -14.91
C THR A 42 5.55 -1.20 -16.37
N ALA A 43 6.45 -1.53 -17.31
CA ALA A 43 6.23 -1.28 -18.73
C ALA A 43 5.00 -2.06 -19.29
N ARG A 44 4.76 -3.29 -18.81
CA ARG A 44 3.56 -4.06 -19.18
C ARG A 44 2.27 -3.43 -18.64
N VAL A 45 2.28 -2.91 -17.42
CA VAL A 45 1.12 -2.16 -16.88
C VAL A 45 0.83 -0.93 -17.73
N LEU A 46 1.87 -0.16 -18.08
CA LEU A 46 1.72 0.99 -18.98
C LEU A 46 1.16 0.58 -20.33
N HIS A 47 1.68 -0.51 -20.91
CA HIS A 47 1.20 -1.01 -22.21
C HIS A 47 -0.28 -1.43 -22.14
N ALA A 48 -0.70 -2.20 -21.14
CA ALA A 48 -2.09 -2.61 -20.96
C ALA A 48 -3.02 -1.40 -20.79
N ALA A 49 -2.63 -0.44 -19.95
CA ALA A 49 -3.38 0.80 -19.77
C ALA A 49 -3.45 1.65 -21.05
N TRP A 50 -2.35 1.73 -21.81
CA TRP A 50 -2.31 2.43 -23.08
C TRP A 50 -3.13 1.76 -24.17
N SER A 51 -3.09 0.41 -24.28
CA SER A 51 -3.80 -0.35 -25.32
C SER A 51 -5.32 -0.26 -25.21
N GLY A 52 -5.85 0.30 -24.12
CA GLY A 52 -7.28 0.53 -23.94
C GLY A 52 -8.01 -0.70 -23.43
N ASP A 53 -7.32 -1.62 -22.74
CA ASP A 53 -7.98 -2.69 -22.00
C ASP A 53 -8.98 -2.08 -21.00
N PRO A 54 -10.26 -2.50 -21.01
CA PRO A 54 -11.29 -1.87 -20.17
C PRO A 54 -10.96 -1.87 -18.68
N ALA A 55 -10.29 -2.93 -18.21
CA ALA A 55 -9.81 -3.05 -16.87
C ALA A 55 -8.42 -3.69 -16.81
N VAL A 56 -7.53 -3.09 -16.04
CA VAL A 56 -6.19 -3.63 -15.75
C VAL A 56 -6.08 -3.80 -14.23
N ILE A 57 -5.77 -5.00 -13.78
CA ILE A 57 -5.58 -5.30 -12.35
C ILE A 57 -4.11 -5.54 -12.07
N VAL A 58 -3.59 -4.87 -11.05
CA VAL A 58 -2.18 -4.93 -10.64
C VAL A 58 -2.08 -5.39 -9.19
N PRO A 59 -2.19 -6.72 -8.95
CA PRO A 59 -1.97 -7.27 -7.62
C PRO A 59 -0.49 -7.15 -7.25
N SER A 60 -0.23 -6.78 -6.01
CA SER A 60 1.12 -6.46 -5.55
C SER A 60 1.31 -6.73 -4.07
N PRO A 61 2.46 -7.26 -3.64
CA PRO A 61 2.76 -7.47 -2.23
C PRO A 61 3.04 -6.15 -1.49
N PRO A 62 3.14 -6.20 -0.15
CA PRO A 62 3.57 -5.05 0.64
C PRO A 62 4.94 -4.55 0.21
N GLY A 63 5.10 -3.22 0.12
CA GLY A 63 6.39 -2.62 -0.25
C GLY A 63 6.81 -2.81 -1.71
N ALA A 64 5.90 -3.20 -2.62
CA ALA A 64 6.17 -3.35 -4.05
C ALA A 64 6.34 -2.03 -4.81
N GLY A 65 6.08 -0.90 -4.18
CA GLY A 65 6.16 0.41 -4.82
C GLY A 65 4.88 0.83 -5.56
N LYS A 66 3.71 0.35 -5.14
CA LYS A 66 2.39 0.66 -5.72
C LYS A 66 2.18 2.15 -6.00
N THR A 67 2.31 2.98 -4.98
CA THR A 67 2.08 4.44 -5.09
C THR A 67 3.05 5.11 -6.06
N ARG A 68 4.32 4.61 -6.13
CA ARG A 68 5.28 5.06 -7.14
C ARG A 68 4.83 4.67 -8.55
N LEU A 69 4.35 3.44 -8.73
CA LEU A 69 3.79 2.97 -10.00
C LEU A 69 2.61 3.84 -10.43
N VAL A 70 1.64 4.09 -9.55
CA VAL A 70 0.47 4.94 -9.83
C VAL A 70 0.90 6.33 -10.29
N ALA A 71 1.83 6.97 -9.59
CA ALA A 71 2.31 8.30 -9.95
C ALA A 71 3.01 8.32 -11.32
N LEU A 72 3.90 7.37 -11.58
CA LEU A 72 4.61 7.25 -12.86
C LEU A 72 3.66 6.95 -14.01
N LEU A 73 2.71 6.03 -13.81
CA LEU A 73 1.71 5.66 -14.80
C LEU A 73 0.84 6.86 -15.17
N ALA A 74 0.33 7.58 -14.16
CA ALA A 74 -0.51 8.76 -14.39
C ALA A 74 0.27 9.87 -15.13
N ALA A 75 1.50 10.16 -14.73
CA ALA A 75 2.33 11.17 -15.38
C ALA A 75 2.67 10.79 -16.83
N ALA A 76 2.95 9.51 -17.10
CA ALA A 76 3.22 9.02 -18.46
C ALA A 76 1.99 9.09 -19.36
N LEU A 77 0.83 8.66 -18.86
CA LEU A 77 -0.43 8.69 -19.62
C LEU A 77 -0.90 10.12 -19.92
N ALA A 78 -0.83 11.01 -18.93
CA ALA A 78 -1.21 12.41 -19.13
C ALA A 78 -0.21 13.16 -20.04
N GLY A 79 1.10 13.01 -19.80
CA GLY A 79 2.10 13.82 -20.51
C GLY A 79 2.51 13.27 -21.88
N ARG A 80 2.29 11.98 -22.17
CA ARG A 80 2.71 11.35 -23.43
C ARG A 80 1.55 10.92 -24.30
N ALA A 81 0.42 10.58 -23.68
CA ALA A 81 -0.79 10.15 -24.39
C ALA A 81 -1.86 11.24 -24.42
N ASP A 82 -1.61 12.37 -23.79
CA ASP A 82 -2.57 13.47 -23.67
C ASP A 82 -3.92 13.05 -23.04
N LEU A 83 -3.88 12.02 -22.18
CA LEU A 83 -5.06 11.48 -21.54
C LEU A 83 -5.43 12.27 -20.28
N ARG A 84 -6.73 12.41 -20.05
CA ARG A 84 -7.26 12.82 -18.76
C ARG A 84 -7.25 11.63 -17.81
N VAL A 85 -6.49 11.74 -16.72
CA VAL A 85 -6.31 10.67 -15.74
C VAL A 85 -6.98 11.06 -14.44
N GLY A 86 -7.91 10.23 -13.95
CA GLY A 86 -8.41 10.28 -12.59
C GLY A 86 -7.62 9.36 -11.68
N ILE A 87 -7.29 9.80 -10.45
CA ILE A 87 -6.71 8.93 -9.42
C ILE A 87 -7.66 8.93 -8.23
N ALA A 88 -8.11 7.74 -7.81
CA ALA A 88 -8.90 7.52 -6.62
C ALA A 88 -8.05 6.85 -5.53
N ALA A 89 -7.89 7.52 -4.38
CA ALA A 89 -7.23 6.99 -3.18
C ALA A 89 -8.27 6.64 -2.11
N GLN A 90 -7.93 5.77 -1.16
CA GLN A 90 -8.88 5.38 -0.12
C GLN A 90 -8.92 6.37 1.04
N THR A 91 -7.79 7.00 1.37
CA THR A 91 -7.70 7.98 2.45
C THR A 91 -7.18 9.33 1.98
N ARG A 92 -7.39 10.37 2.80
CA ARG A 92 -6.86 11.71 2.52
C ARG A 92 -5.34 11.75 2.53
N ASP A 93 -4.71 11.03 3.43
CA ASP A 93 -3.25 10.99 3.54
C ASP A 93 -2.63 10.31 2.32
N GLN A 94 -3.24 9.24 1.81
CA GLN A 94 -2.84 8.61 0.55
C GLN A 94 -3.02 9.56 -0.65
N ALA A 95 -4.13 10.31 -0.71
CA ALA A 95 -4.35 11.28 -1.78
C ALA A 95 -3.30 12.42 -1.76
N VAL A 96 -2.92 12.89 -0.58
CA VAL A 96 -1.87 13.89 -0.39
C VAL A 96 -0.49 13.35 -0.79
N GLU A 97 -0.17 12.11 -0.40
CA GLU A 97 1.09 11.47 -0.78
C GLU A 97 1.18 11.24 -2.30
N LEU A 98 0.10 10.79 -2.93
CA LEU A 98 -0.01 10.70 -4.38
C LEU A 98 0.19 12.05 -5.05
N ALA A 99 -0.46 13.11 -4.52
CA ALA A 99 -0.32 14.45 -5.06
C ALA A 99 1.14 14.96 -5.00
N ARG A 100 1.86 14.70 -3.91
CA ARG A 100 3.29 15.03 -3.79
C ARG A 100 4.13 14.27 -4.81
N ARG A 101 3.90 12.96 -4.97
CA ARG A 101 4.66 12.13 -5.92
C ARG A 101 4.38 12.50 -7.36
N VAL A 102 3.13 12.76 -7.70
CA VAL A 102 2.73 13.20 -9.05
C VAL A 102 3.27 14.59 -9.33
N GLY A 103 3.16 15.54 -8.37
CA GLY A 103 3.69 16.90 -8.50
C GLY A 103 5.20 16.98 -8.68
N ALA A 104 5.94 15.95 -8.21
CA ALA A 104 7.39 15.83 -8.49
C ALA A 104 7.70 15.39 -9.94
N LEU A 105 6.70 14.89 -10.67
CA LEU A 105 6.86 14.35 -12.03
C LEU A 105 6.23 15.27 -13.10
N THR A 106 5.21 16.05 -12.75
CA THR A 106 4.48 16.92 -13.69
C THR A 106 3.78 18.05 -12.93
N ASP A 107 3.59 19.18 -13.59
CA ASP A 107 2.82 20.34 -13.12
C ASP A 107 1.35 20.32 -13.58
N THR A 108 0.96 19.29 -14.36
CA THR A 108 -0.39 19.13 -14.91
C THR A 108 -1.33 18.35 -13.98
N ALA A 109 -1.12 18.43 -12.67
CA ALA A 109 -1.90 17.72 -11.68
C ALA A 109 -2.65 18.65 -10.72
N ALA A 110 -3.85 18.22 -10.29
CA ALA A 110 -4.60 18.87 -9.23
C ALA A 110 -5.17 17.87 -8.23
N LEU A 111 -5.11 18.22 -6.94
CA LEU A 111 -5.74 17.49 -5.84
C LEU A 111 -7.10 18.13 -5.54
N ILE A 112 -8.18 17.37 -5.65
CA ILE A 112 -9.52 17.79 -5.25
C ILE A 112 -9.62 17.70 -3.74
N TRP A 113 -9.68 18.85 -3.07
CA TRP A 113 -9.63 18.96 -1.62
C TRP A 113 -10.86 19.67 -1.06
N SER A 114 -11.28 19.30 0.14
CA SER A 114 -12.37 19.97 0.81
C SER A 114 -11.87 21.19 1.59
N ALA A 115 -12.50 22.34 1.41
CA ALA A 115 -12.20 23.55 2.18
C ALA A 115 -12.45 23.42 3.70
N LYS A 116 -13.15 22.35 4.12
CA LYS A 116 -13.37 22.05 5.56
C LYS A 116 -12.11 21.50 6.27
N HIS A 117 -11.07 21.16 5.53
CA HIS A 117 -9.81 20.64 6.08
C HIS A 117 -8.65 21.59 5.81
N PRO A 118 -7.65 21.62 6.67
CA PRO A 118 -6.42 22.38 6.43
C PRO A 118 -5.84 22.03 5.06
N ARG A 119 -5.34 23.06 4.36
CA ARG A 119 -4.74 22.86 3.04
C ARG A 119 -3.45 22.06 3.18
N PRO A 120 -3.31 20.93 2.47
CA PRO A 120 -2.09 20.14 2.51
C PRO A 120 -0.96 20.81 1.74
N ASP A 121 0.26 20.52 2.14
CA ASP A 121 1.46 20.86 1.39
C ASP A 121 1.71 19.81 0.29
N THR A 122 1.51 20.19 -0.97
CA THR A 122 1.65 19.33 -2.16
C THR A 122 2.38 20.07 -3.28
N PRO A 123 3.72 20.22 -3.17
CA PRO A 123 4.51 20.91 -4.18
C PRO A 123 4.26 20.35 -5.58
N GLY A 124 4.18 21.23 -6.58
CA GLY A 124 3.93 20.85 -7.98
C GLY A 124 2.50 20.43 -8.31
N THR A 125 1.61 20.25 -7.31
CA THR A 125 0.21 19.91 -7.54
C THR A 125 -0.72 21.03 -7.10
N ARG A 126 -1.63 21.46 -7.97
CA ARG A 126 -2.65 22.46 -7.61
C ARG A 126 -3.67 21.88 -6.63
N ILE A 127 -4.16 22.71 -5.73
CA ILE A 127 -5.31 22.37 -4.89
C ILE A 127 -6.58 22.92 -5.53
N ALA A 128 -7.49 22.03 -5.92
CA ALA A 128 -8.80 22.37 -6.45
C ALA A 128 -9.86 22.19 -5.36
N ALA A 129 -10.67 23.22 -5.11
CA ALA A 129 -11.69 23.22 -4.08
C ALA A 129 -13.03 23.76 -4.63
N GLY A 130 -14.14 23.40 -3.96
CA GLY A 130 -15.47 23.89 -4.31
C GLY A 130 -16.12 23.14 -5.48
N THR A 131 -17.02 23.82 -6.19
CA THR A 131 -17.83 23.28 -7.31
C THR A 131 -17.19 23.50 -8.67
N GLY A 132 -16.17 24.35 -8.77
CA GLY A 132 -15.49 24.70 -10.03
C GLY A 132 -14.25 23.84 -10.33
N VAL A 133 -14.23 22.59 -9.88
CA VAL A 133 -13.12 21.67 -10.18
C VAL A 133 -13.05 21.41 -11.67
N ARG A 134 -11.85 21.54 -12.23
CA ARG A 134 -11.55 21.26 -13.65
C ARG A 134 -10.16 20.64 -13.77
N TYR A 135 -9.93 19.97 -14.88
CA TYR A 135 -8.56 19.53 -15.24
C TYR A 135 -7.64 20.74 -15.33
N PRO A 136 -6.37 20.58 -14.92
CA PRO A 136 -5.39 21.68 -14.96
C PRO A 136 -5.09 22.23 -16.36
N THR A 137 -5.32 21.40 -17.37
CA THR A 137 -5.04 21.67 -18.78
C THR A 137 -6.24 21.31 -19.65
N ASP A 138 -6.35 21.90 -20.84
CA ASP A 138 -7.42 21.61 -21.80
C ASP A 138 -7.27 20.21 -22.41
N HIS A 139 -6.04 19.75 -22.55
CA HIS A 139 -5.66 18.43 -23.06
C HIS A 139 -4.81 17.70 -22.03
N GLY A 140 -5.16 16.44 -21.76
CA GLY A 140 -4.48 15.66 -20.73
C GLY A 140 -4.77 16.12 -19.31
N GLY A 141 -3.82 15.86 -18.39
CA GLY A 141 -3.88 16.28 -17.01
C GLY A 141 -4.40 15.23 -16.04
N ILE A 142 -4.13 15.48 -14.75
CA ILE A 142 -4.37 14.53 -13.68
C ILE A 142 -5.23 15.16 -12.60
N LEU A 143 -6.31 14.48 -12.21
CA LEU A 143 -7.10 14.82 -11.03
C LEU A 143 -6.94 13.73 -9.98
N ILE A 144 -6.63 14.13 -8.76
CA ILE A 144 -6.42 13.23 -7.61
C ILE A 144 -7.47 13.54 -6.57
N ALA A 145 -8.15 12.50 -6.05
CA ALA A 145 -9.08 12.66 -4.94
C ALA A 145 -9.21 11.34 -4.17
N THR A 146 -9.84 11.38 -2.99
CA THR A 146 -10.30 10.14 -2.37
C THR A 146 -11.51 9.59 -3.13
N THR A 147 -11.71 8.26 -3.10
CA THR A 147 -12.91 7.61 -3.66
C THR A 147 -14.17 8.31 -3.19
N ALA A 148 -14.32 8.52 -1.88
CA ALA A 148 -15.46 9.25 -1.33
C ALA A 148 -15.62 10.68 -1.90
N ARG A 149 -14.51 11.38 -2.20
CA ARG A 149 -14.58 12.72 -2.78
C ARG A 149 -15.00 12.70 -4.24
N TRP A 150 -14.55 11.71 -5.02
CA TRP A 150 -15.03 11.50 -6.40
C TRP A 150 -16.56 11.38 -6.45
N LEU A 151 -17.15 10.58 -5.55
CA LEU A 151 -18.60 10.34 -5.50
C LEU A 151 -19.46 11.61 -5.25
N TYR A 152 -18.85 12.70 -4.79
CA TYR A 152 -19.50 14.01 -4.64
C TYR A 152 -19.24 14.98 -5.80
N CYS A 153 -18.52 14.57 -6.83
CA CYS A 153 -18.25 15.38 -8.01
C CYS A 153 -19.31 15.09 -9.10
N ASP A 154 -19.39 15.97 -10.09
CA ASP A 154 -20.24 15.77 -11.25
C ASP A 154 -19.49 14.99 -12.35
N PRO A 155 -19.89 13.75 -12.67
CA PRO A 155 -19.24 12.96 -13.71
C PRO A 155 -19.27 13.62 -15.09
N ALA A 156 -20.28 14.43 -15.39
CA ALA A 156 -20.37 15.11 -16.69
C ALA A 156 -19.26 16.15 -16.88
N GLN A 157 -18.79 16.76 -15.78
CA GLN A 157 -17.73 17.77 -15.82
C GLN A 157 -16.33 17.19 -15.68
N LEU A 158 -16.18 16.04 -14.98
CA LEU A 158 -14.89 15.47 -14.61
C LEU A 158 -14.60 14.13 -15.28
N ARG A 159 -15.17 13.88 -16.46
CA ARG A 159 -14.83 12.67 -17.24
C ARG A 159 -13.33 12.58 -17.49
N CYS A 160 -12.80 11.40 -17.29
CA CYS A 160 -11.43 11.02 -17.62
C CYS A 160 -11.40 9.85 -18.61
N ASP A 161 -10.29 9.70 -19.29
CA ASP A 161 -10.07 8.56 -20.18
C ASP A 161 -9.80 7.30 -19.38
N ILE A 162 -9.09 7.47 -18.25
CA ILE A 162 -8.65 6.38 -17.39
C ILE A 162 -8.81 6.78 -15.90
N MET A 163 -9.36 5.88 -15.11
CA MET A 163 -9.38 5.97 -13.65
C MET A 163 -8.39 4.99 -13.05
N ILE A 164 -7.42 5.49 -12.28
CA ILE A 164 -6.49 4.66 -11.51
C ILE A 164 -6.97 4.62 -10.07
N VAL A 165 -7.24 3.43 -9.54
CA VAL A 165 -7.67 3.22 -8.16
C VAL A 165 -6.48 2.66 -7.38
N ASP A 166 -5.90 3.49 -6.49
CA ASP A 166 -4.84 3.06 -5.58
C ASP A 166 -5.44 2.36 -4.37
N GLU A 167 -4.72 1.37 -3.83
CA GLU A 167 -5.20 0.46 -2.78
C GLU A 167 -6.58 -0.12 -3.09
N SER A 168 -6.77 -0.61 -4.31
CA SER A 168 -8.06 -0.98 -4.87
C SER A 168 -8.74 -2.16 -4.15
N TRP A 169 -8.00 -3.02 -3.42
CA TRP A 169 -8.59 -4.06 -2.56
C TRP A 169 -9.28 -3.49 -1.33
N GLN A 170 -9.02 -2.21 -0.97
CA GLN A 170 -9.77 -1.49 0.06
C GLN A 170 -11.03 -0.78 -0.48
N ALA A 171 -11.22 -0.73 -1.79
CA ALA A 171 -12.42 -0.21 -2.43
C ALA A 171 -13.44 -1.35 -2.62
N THR A 172 -14.72 -1.07 -2.39
CA THR A 172 -15.78 -2.01 -2.69
C THR A 172 -16.07 -2.06 -4.19
N TYR A 173 -16.63 -3.17 -4.66
CA TYR A 173 -17.11 -3.27 -6.04
C TYR A 173 -18.22 -2.23 -6.34
N GLY A 174 -19.03 -1.88 -5.33
CA GLY A 174 -20.00 -0.80 -5.43
C GLY A 174 -19.35 0.58 -5.66
N ASP A 175 -18.27 0.88 -4.94
CA ASP A 175 -17.51 2.13 -5.14
C ASP A 175 -16.89 2.18 -6.55
N LEU A 176 -16.33 1.06 -7.01
CA LEU A 176 -15.77 0.98 -8.35
C LEU A 176 -16.84 1.18 -9.43
N GLY A 177 -18.03 0.58 -9.24
CA GLY A 177 -19.19 0.79 -10.14
C GLY A 177 -19.57 2.26 -10.22
N ALA A 178 -19.58 2.97 -9.10
CA ALA A 178 -19.85 4.40 -9.07
C ALA A 178 -18.74 5.25 -9.72
N LEU A 179 -17.47 4.86 -9.56
CA LEU A 179 -16.34 5.48 -10.27
C LEU A 179 -16.40 5.23 -11.79
N GLY A 180 -17.04 4.17 -12.25
CA GLY A 180 -17.30 3.90 -13.67
C GLY A 180 -18.09 4.97 -14.40
N ALA A 181 -18.78 5.86 -13.68
CA ALA A 181 -19.43 7.03 -14.30
C ALA A 181 -18.42 8.08 -14.82
N TYR A 182 -17.18 8.05 -14.34
CA TYR A 182 -16.13 9.03 -14.70
C TYR A 182 -15.22 8.55 -15.82
N ALA A 183 -15.02 7.24 -15.98
CA ALA A 183 -14.08 6.70 -16.94
C ALA A 183 -14.61 5.44 -17.61
N THR A 184 -14.18 5.20 -18.84
CA THR A 184 -14.46 3.96 -19.58
C THR A 184 -13.40 2.88 -19.39
N GLN A 185 -12.30 3.25 -18.73
CA GLN A 185 -11.17 2.37 -18.45
C GLN A 185 -10.72 2.52 -17.01
N VAL A 186 -10.39 1.43 -16.34
CA VAL A 186 -9.90 1.42 -14.96
C VAL A 186 -8.59 0.66 -14.82
N VAL A 187 -7.70 1.18 -13.97
CA VAL A 187 -6.50 0.48 -13.50
C VAL A 187 -6.60 0.32 -11.99
N CYS A 188 -6.76 -0.89 -11.52
CA CYS A 188 -6.82 -1.24 -10.10
C CYS A 188 -5.45 -1.66 -9.60
N VAL A 189 -4.81 -0.86 -8.74
CA VAL A 189 -3.52 -1.18 -8.13
C VAL A 189 -3.73 -1.41 -6.65
N GLY A 190 -3.28 -2.54 -6.09
CA GLY A 190 -3.50 -2.80 -4.68
C GLY A 190 -2.85 -4.09 -4.19
N ASP A 191 -3.18 -4.45 -2.97
CA ASP A 191 -2.60 -5.57 -2.24
C ASP A 191 -3.70 -6.54 -1.80
N PRO A 192 -3.80 -7.73 -2.41
CA PRO A 192 -4.85 -8.70 -2.13
C PRO A 192 -4.72 -9.39 -0.75
N GLY A 193 -3.57 -9.28 -0.09
CA GLY A 193 -3.33 -9.90 1.22
C GLY A 193 -3.57 -8.95 2.40
N GLN A 194 -3.93 -7.68 2.14
CA GLN A 194 -4.18 -6.70 3.20
C GLN A 194 -5.68 -6.62 3.55
N ILE A 195 -6.04 -5.62 4.36
CA ILE A 195 -7.37 -5.47 4.94
C ILE A 195 -8.42 -5.25 3.85
N ASP A 196 -9.49 -6.02 3.90
CA ASP A 196 -10.67 -5.87 3.03
C ASP A 196 -11.40 -4.53 3.25
N PRO A 197 -12.27 -4.12 2.32
CA PRO A 197 -13.07 -2.91 2.44
C PRO A 197 -13.92 -2.91 3.72
N VAL A 198 -14.01 -1.77 4.37
CA VAL A 198 -14.92 -1.60 5.52
C VAL A 198 -16.34 -1.36 4.99
N VAL A 199 -17.20 -2.32 5.20
CA VAL A 199 -18.61 -2.27 4.78
C VAL A 199 -19.51 -2.09 5.99
N THR A 200 -20.32 -1.02 6.00
CA THR A 200 -21.26 -0.71 7.08
C THR A 200 -22.70 -1.09 6.74
N GLY A 201 -22.97 -1.46 5.49
CA GLY A 201 -24.30 -1.83 5.02
C GLY A 201 -24.65 -3.30 5.25
N GLU A 202 -25.94 -3.62 5.08
CA GLU A 202 -26.42 -5.01 5.13
C GLU A 202 -25.99 -5.79 3.88
N THR A 203 -25.23 -6.86 4.07
CA THR A 203 -24.64 -7.66 2.98
C THR A 203 -25.21 -9.06 2.81
N ARG A 204 -26.12 -9.48 3.71
CA ARG A 204 -26.64 -10.88 3.72
C ARG A 204 -27.19 -11.36 2.40
N ARG A 205 -27.91 -10.49 1.67
CA ARG A 205 -28.51 -10.84 0.36
C ARG A 205 -27.49 -11.18 -0.72
N TRP A 206 -26.23 -10.79 -0.53
CA TRP A 206 -25.14 -11.04 -1.50
C TRP A 206 -24.11 -12.07 -0.99
N ARG A 207 -24.37 -12.74 0.15
CA ARG A 207 -23.40 -13.65 0.78
C ARG A 207 -22.83 -14.70 -0.18
N THR A 208 -23.64 -15.20 -1.12
CA THR A 208 -23.24 -16.22 -2.10
C THR A 208 -22.89 -15.65 -3.47
N SER A 209 -22.94 -14.34 -3.64
CA SER A 209 -22.63 -13.71 -4.92
C SER A 209 -21.13 -13.43 -5.02
N PRO A 210 -20.43 -13.95 -6.04
CA PRO A 210 -19.01 -13.66 -6.27
C PRO A 210 -18.78 -12.23 -6.79
N THR A 211 -19.85 -11.50 -7.11
CA THR A 211 -19.84 -10.10 -7.61
C THR A 211 -20.66 -9.19 -6.70
N GLY A 212 -20.76 -9.54 -5.42
CA GLY A 212 -21.48 -8.71 -4.45
C GLY A 212 -20.85 -7.31 -4.34
N PRO A 213 -21.68 -6.24 -4.21
CA PRO A 213 -21.17 -4.86 -4.21
C PRO A 213 -20.27 -4.52 -3.01
N HIS A 214 -20.24 -5.36 -2.00
CA HIS A 214 -19.43 -5.23 -0.79
C HIS A 214 -18.04 -5.87 -0.89
N LEU A 215 -17.82 -6.71 -1.91
CA LEU A 215 -16.55 -7.40 -2.10
C LEU A 215 -15.43 -6.44 -2.56
N PRO A 216 -14.16 -6.82 -2.35
CA PRO A 216 -13.04 -6.08 -2.93
C PRO A 216 -13.21 -5.92 -4.44
N ALA A 217 -13.05 -4.70 -4.92
CA ALA A 217 -13.34 -4.36 -6.31
C ALA A 217 -12.60 -5.22 -7.35
N PRO A 218 -11.28 -5.50 -7.20
CA PRO A 218 -10.56 -6.33 -8.16
C PRO A 218 -11.05 -7.77 -8.19
N ASP A 219 -11.39 -8.37 -7.04
CA ASP A 219 -11.82 -9.77 -6.97
C ASP A 219 -13.19 -9.95 -7.63
N ALA A 220 -14.11 -9.00 -7.37
CA ALA A 220 -15.41 -9.00 -8.01
C ALA A 220 -15.33 -8.76 -9.54
N LEU A 221 -14.40 -7.91 -9.99
CA LEU A 221 -14.13 -7.71 -11.42
C LEU A 221 -13.63 -9.00 -12.08
N ILE A 222 -12.66 -9.68 -11.46
CA ILE A 222 -12.13 -10.96 -11.97
C ILE A 222 -13.25 -12.01 -12.00
N ALA A 223 -14.06 -12.08 -10.95
CA ALA A 223 -15.18 -13.02 -10.90
C ALA A 223 -16.24 -12.74 -11.97
N ALA A 224 -16.46 -11.45 -12.32
CA ALA A 224 -17.44 -11.06 -13.33
C ALA A 224 -16.97 -11.26 -14.78
N HIS A 225 -15.69 -11.04 -15.05
CA HIS A 225 -15.16 -10.87 -16.40
C HIS A 225 -14.02 -11.82 -16.76
N GLY A 226 -13.43 -12.52 -15.78
CA GLY A 226 -12.42 -13.56 -16.01
C GLY A 226 -11.25 -13.12 -16.88
N ASP A 227 -11.01 -13.88 -17.93
CA ASP A 227 -9.87 -13.67 -18.85
C ASP A 227 -9.94 -12.38 -19.68
N ALA A 228 -11.09 -11.68 -19.68
CA ALA A 228 -11.21 -10.39 -20.35
C ALA A 228 -10.47 -9.26 -19.62
N ILE A 229 -9.95 -9.52 -18.39
CA ILE A 229 -9.23 -8.56 -17.59
C ILE A 229 -7.73 -8.77 -17.70
N ALA A 230 -7.01 -7.72 -18.07
CA ALA A 230 -5.55 -7.74 -18.06
C ALA A 230 -5.03 -7.74 -16.60
N THR A 231 -4.30 -8.79 -16.23
CA THR A 231 -3.68 -8.87 -14.90
C THR A 231 -2.16 -8.82 -15.03
N VAL A 232 -1.54 -7.86 -14.36
CA VAL A 232 -0.08 -7.67 -14.36
C VAL A 232 0.43 -7.61 -12.92
N THR A 233 1.08 -8.65 -12.45
CA THR A 233 1.52 -8.82 -11.07
C THR A 233 2.86 -8.16 -10.80
N LEU A 234 2.98 -7.38 -9.71
CA LEU A 234 4.27 -6.95 -9.16
C LEU A 234 4.86 -8.08 -8.30
N ARG A 235 6.10 -8.50 -8.60
CA ARG A 235 6.71 -9.70 -8.00
C ARG A 235 7.90 -9.40 -7.08
N HIS A 236 8.04 -8.16 -6.66
CA HIS A 236 9.16 -7.77 -5.79
C HIS A 236 8.69 -6.86 -4.66
N THR A 237 9.28 -7.01 -3.51
CA THR A 237 9.16 -6.06 -2.40
C THR A 237 10.50 -5.35 -2.18
N TRP A 238 10.43 -4.03 -1.97
CA TRP A 238 11.57 -3.17 -1.64
C TRP A 238 11.62 -2.84 -0.14
N ARG A 239 10.63 -3.35 0.61
CA ARG A 239 10.50 -3.12 2.05
C ARG A 239 10.90 -4.34 2.86
N LEU A 240 10.32 -5.48 2.55
CA LEU A 240 10.44 -6.70 3.34
C LEU A 240 11.72 -7.44 2.99
N GLY A 241 12.42 -7.92 3.99
CA GLY A 241 13.57 -8.78 3.79
C GLY A 241 13.20 -10.22 3.44
N PRO A 242 14.18 -11.09 3.24
CA PRO A 242 13.95 -12.46 2.83
C PRO A 242 13.19 -13.29 3.88
N ASP A 243 13.50 -13.11 5.18
CA ASP A 243 12.87 -13.88 6.26
C ASP A 243 11.38 -13.51 6.39
N THR A 244 11.07 -12.21 6.31
CA THR A 244 9.67 -11.76 6.32
C THR A 244 8.93 -12.22 5.08
N THR A 245 9.57 -12.20 3.92
CA THR A 245 8.97 -12.72 2.69
C THR A 245 8.64 -14.21 2.84
N ALA A 246 9.55 -15.00 3.37
CA ALA A 246 9.33 -16.43 3.65
C ALA A 246 8.22 -16.67 4.68
N LEU A 247 8.08 -15.78 5.67
CA LEU A 247 7.02 -15.85 6.68
C LEU A 247 5.63 -15.59 6.11
N ILE A 248 5.45 -14.49 5.36
CA ILE A 248 4.12 -13.99 5.01
C ILE A 248 3.60 -14.55 3.68
N GLN A 249 4.46 -14.86 2.72
CA GLN A 249 4.03 -15.26 1.39
C GLN A 249 3.19 -16.55 1.41
N PRO A 250 3.56 -17.64 2.07
CA PRO A 250 2.75 -18.87 2.06
C PRO A 250 1.37 -18.70 2.68
N ALA A 251 1.26 -17.80 3.67
CA ALA A 251 0.03 -17.59 4.42
C ALA A 251 -0.94 -16.62 3.74
N PHE A 252 -0.43 -15.48 3.23
CA PHE A 252 -1.26 -14.39 2.73
C PHE A 252 -1.24 -14.25 1.20
N TYR A 253 -0.25 -14.82 0.52
CA TYR A 253 -0.03 -14.68 -0.93
C TYR A 253 0.25 -16.03 -1.61
N PRO A 254 -0.56 -17.08 -1.38
CA PRO A 254 -0.27 -18.42 -1.93
C PRO A 254 -0.25 -18.45 -3.47
N THR A 255 -1.02 -17.57 -4.11
CA THR A 255 -1.13 -17.47 -5.59
C THR A 255 -0.30 -16.33 -6.18
N LEU A 256 0.37 -15.53 -5.34
CA LEU A 256 1.13 -14.35 -5.75
C LEU A 256 2.58 -14.47 -5.26
N PRO A 257 3.42 -15.26 -5.93
CA PRO A 257 4.83 -15.39 -5.53
C PRO A 257 5.59 -14.09 -5.76
N PHE A 258 6.37 -13.67 -4.75
CA PHE A 258 7.22 -12.49 -4.82
C PHE A 258 8.54 -12.70 -4.07
N THR A 259 9.52 -11.86 -4.36
CA THR A 259 10.85 -11.93 -3.76
C THR A 259 11.28 -10.58 -3.20
N SER A 260 12.14 -10.62 -2.18
CA SER A 260 12.76 -9.42 -1.61
C SER A 260 13.79 -8.83 -2.58
N ARG A 261 13.72 -7.51 -2.77
CA ARG A 261 14.77 -6.66 -3.34
C ARG A 261 15.10 -5.50 -2.40
N ARG A 262 14.80 -5.68 -1.12
CA ARG A 262 15.14 -4.69 -0.10
C ARG A 262 16.65 -4.46 -0.10
N PRO A 263 17.11 -3.19 -0.09
CA PRO A 263 18.49 -2.87 0.22
C PRO A 263 18.90 -3.46 1.57
N PRO A 264 20.17 -3.79 1.81
CA PRO A 264 20.62 -4.30 3.09
C PRO A 264 20.33 -3.29 4.21
N GLU A 265 19.44 -3.68 5.13
CA GLU A 265 19.11 -2.93 6.33
C GLU A 265 19.01 -3.91 7.51
N HIS A 266 19.67 -3.61 8.62
CA HIS A 266 19.58 -4.42 9.83
C HIS A 266 19.87 -3.60 11.08
N LEU A 267 19.52 -4.16 12.23
CA LEU A 267 19.84 -3.59 13.53
C LEU A 267 21.01 -4.37 14.14
N THR A 268 21.82 -3.70 14.95
CA THR A 268 22.78 -4.33 15.86
C THR A 268 22.48 -3.94 17.29
N ASP A 269 22.74 -4.85 18.23
CA ASP A 269 22.71 -4.56 19.65
C ASP A 269 23.86 -3.63 20.07
N PRO A 270 23.91 -3.14 21.32
CA PRO A 270 25.00 -2.29 21.80
C PRO A 270 26.39 -2.94 21.76
N THR A 271 26.46 -4.27 21.64
CA THR A 271 27.73 -5.01 21.53
C THR A 271 28.17 -5.21 20.08
N GLY A 272 27.35 -4.78 19.11
CA GLY A 272 27.62 -4.87 17.68
C GLY A 272 27.13 -6.16 17.01
N HIS A 273 26.42 -7.04 17.72
CA HIS A 273 25.85 -8.23 17.12
C HIS A 273 24.57 -7.91 16.33
N PRO A 274 24.40 -8.45 15.12
CA PRO A 274 23.20 -8.21 14.33
C PRO A 274 21.98 -8.87 14.97
N LEU A 275 20.87 -8.12 15.03
CA LEU A 275 19.58 -8.67 15.37
C LEU A 275 19.00 -9.43 14.17
N PRO A 276 18.23 -10.53 14.41
CA PRO A 276 17.53 -11.22 13.35
C PRO A 276 16.48 -10.30 12.71
N GLU A 277 16.11 -10.54 11.47
CA GLU A 277 15.03 -9.79 10.80
C GLU A 277 13.70 -9.97 11.52
N ILE A 278 13.42 -11.17 12.03
CA ILE A 278 12.22 -11.50 12.79
C ILE A 278 12.60 -12.18 14.09
N ALA A 279 11.97 -11.77 15.18
CA ALA A 279 12.06 -12.41 16.47
C ALA A 279 10.72 -12.46 17.17
N HIS A 280 10.53 -13.36 18.13
CA HIS A 280 9.30 -13.45 18.89
C HIS A 280 9.53 -13.55 20.40
N GLN A 281 8.54 -13.11 21.17
CA GLN A 281 8.47 -13.25 22.62
C GLN A 281 7.12 -13.87 23.00
N GLN A 282 7.15 -14.90 23.85
CA GLN A 282 5.95 -15.49 24.42
C GLN A 282 5.69 -14.94 25.83
N VAL A 283 4.45 -14.54 26.08
CA VAL A 283 3.99 -13.97 27.35
C VAL A 283 2.86 -14.84 27.91
N ALA A 284 2.87 -15.09 29.21
CA ALA A 284 1.74 -15.72 29.89
C ALA A 284 0.64 -14.68 30.11
N VAL A 285 -0.56 -14.92 29.57
CA VAL A 285 -1.70 -14.00 29.61
C VAL A 285 -2.85 -14.63 30.42
N ASN A 286 -3.34 -13.88 31.40
CA ASN A 286 -4.42 -14.35 32.30
C ASN A 286 -5.71 -13.53 32.18
N ALA A 287 -5.62 -12.25 31.87
CA ALA A 287 -6.74 -11.30 31.88
C ALA A 287 -7.30 -10.99 30.46
N GLY A 288 -7.04 -11.87 29.47
CA GLY A 288 -7.53 -11.68 28.10
C GLY A 288 -6.73 -10.64 27.29
N PRO A 289 -7.30 -10.11 26.19
CA PRO A 289 -6.58 -9.21 25.26
C PRO A 289 -6.12 -7.88 25.89
N GLY A 290 -6.72 -7.49 27.01
CA GLY A 290 -6.37 -6.28 27.79
C GLY A 290 -5.31 -6.52 28.87
N ASP A 291 -4.69 -7.69 28.94
CA ASP A 291 -3.74 -8.05 29.99
C ASP A 291 -2.55 -7.06 30.02
N PRO A 292 -2.24 -6.46 31.19
CA PRO A 292 -1.11 -5.57 31.34
C PRO A 292 0.25 -6.18 30.96
N ALA A 293 0.41 -7.51 31.09
CA ALA A 293 1.63 -8.21 30.70
C ALA A 293 1.95 -8.04 29.20
N LEU A 294 0.93 -7.99 28.33
CA LEU A 294 1.10 -7.74 26.91
C LEU A 294 1.60 -6.32 26.63
N VAL A 295 1.04 -5.34 27.34
CA VAL A 295 1.45 -3.92 27.23
C VAL A 295 2.89 -3.75 27.71
N THR A 296 3.23 -4.35 28.86
CA THR A 296 4.57 -4.32 29.43
C THR A 296 5.59 -4.95 28.47
N ALA A 297 5.30 -6.14 27.92
CA ALA A 297 6.18 -6.81 26.98
C ALA A 297 6.43 -5.96 25.72
N CYS A 298 5.38 -5.33 25.15
CA CYS A 298 5.55 -4.41 24.01
C CYS A 298 6.43 -3.21 24.39
N ALA A 299 6.20 -2.60 25.57
CA ALA A 299 6.96 -1.43 26.00
C ALA A 299 8.44 -1.76 26.28
N ASP A 300 8.72 -2.88 26.93
CA ASP A 300 10.09 -3.32 27.20
C ASP A 300 10.82 -3.63 25.90
N ARG A 301 10.14 -4.25 24.95
CA ARG A 301 10.74 -4.51 23.65
C ARG A 301 11.08 -3.22 22.91
N VAL A 302 10.20 -2.20 22.94
CA VAL A 302 10.52 -0.88 22.37
C VAL A 302 11.76 -0.29 23.02
N ARG A 303 11.86 -0.31 24.35
CA ARG A 303 13.03 0.22 25.08
C ARG A 303 14.31 -0.48 24.65
N THR A 304 14.29 -1.82 24.60
CA THR A 304 15.45 -2.61 24.10
C THR A 304 15.84 -2.23 22.67
N LEU A 305 14.86 -2.01 21.78
CA LEU A 305 15.13 -1.62 20.40
C LEU A 305 15.74 -0.22 20.31
N LEU A 306 15.34 0.72 21.16
CA LEU A 306 15.91 2.09 21.17
C LEU A 306 17.37 2.15 21.57
N ASP A 307 17.91 1.10 22.22
CA ASP A 307 19.33 0.96 22.52
C ASP A 307 20.15 0.38 21.36
N THR A 308 19.54 0.11 20.20
CA THR A 308 20.21 -0.52 19.04
C THR A 308 20.71 0.51 18.02
N HIS A 309 21.53 0.04 17.07
CA HIS A 309 22.00 0.84 15.94
C HIS A 309 21.41 0.33 14.63
N LEU A 310 20.95 1.26 13.81
CA LEU A 310 20.44 0.99 12.47
C LEU A 310 21.56 1.12 11.45
N HIS A 311 21.76 0.08 10.66
CA HIS A 311 22.66 0.04 9.52
C HIS A 311 21.86 0.10 8.21
N THR A 312 22.18 1.04 7.35
CA THR A 312 21.60 1.20 6.01
C THR A 312 22.70 1.47 4.98
N SER A 313 22.35 1.59 3.72
CA SER A 313 23.27 2.03 2.66
C SER A 313 23.84 3.44 2.88
N GLU A 314 23.17 4.27 3.70
CA GLU A 314 23.60 5.63 4.02
C GLU A 314 24.56 5.70 5.22
N GLY A 315 24.74 4.59 5.94
CA GLY A 315 25.60 4.48 7.10
C GLY A 315 24.93 3.88 8.33
N THR A 316 25.60 4.04 9.47
CA THR A 316 25.15 3.52 10.78
C THR A 316 24.78 4.67 11.70
N ARG A 317 23.66 4.57 12.40
CA ARG A 317 23.22 5.52 13.42
C ARG A 317 22.44 4.83 14.54
N ALA A 318 22.32 5.49 15.69
CA ALA A 318 21.42 5.03 16.74
C ALA A 318 19.97 5.01 16.25
N LEU A 319 19.21 4.00 16.66
CA LEU A 319 17.78 3.93 16.40
C LEU A 319 17.06 4.98 17.27
N SER A 320 16.09 5.69 16.70
CA SER A 320 15.30 6.70 17.39
C SER A 320 13.83 6.29 17.50
N ASP A 321 13.05 6.98 18.32
CA ASP A 321 11.61 6.74 18.44
C ASP A 321 10.84 6.97 17.12
N LYS A 322 11.37 7.78 16.20
CA LYS A 322 10.83 7.97 14.83
C LYS A 322 10.98 6.73 13.96
N ASP A 323 11.89 5.84 14.30
CA ASP A 323 12.21 4.64 13.53
C ASP A 323 11.39 3.42 13.98
N VAL A 324 10.66 3.54 15.09
CA VAL A 324 9.97 2.43 15.73
C VAL A 324 8.45 2.60 15.63
N ALA A 325 7.75 1.48 15.42
CA ALA A 325 6.29 1.43 15.57
C ALA A 325 5.86 0.27 16.47
N VAL A 326 4.71 0.44 17.13
CA VAL A 326 3.99 -0.65 17.81
C VAL A 326 2.64 -0.83 17.13
N VAL A 327 2.35 -2.05 16.69
CA VAL A 327 1.10 -2.40 16.02
C VAL A 327 0.29 -3.33 16.92
N CYS A 328 -0.93 -2.92 17.27
CA CYS A 328 -1.85 -3.68 18.11
C CYS A 328 -3.11 -4.09 17.33
N ALA A 329 -3.80 -5.12 17.79
CA ALA A 329 -5.08 -5.52 17.22
C ALA A 329 -6.20 -4.53 17.59
N HIS A 330 -6.18 -3.97 18.80
CA HIS A 330 -7.24 -3.14 19.35
C HIS A 330 -6.80 -1.73 19.72
N VAL A 331 -7.73 -0.79 19.60
CA VAL A 331 -7.52 0.63 19.97
C VAL A 331 -7.16 0.77 21.45
N THR A 332 -7.78 -0.02 22.32
CA THR A 332 -7.50 -0.03 23.76
C THR A 332 -6.08 -0.47 24.10
N GLN A 333 -5.58 -1.51 23.42
CA GLN A 333 -4.18 -1.95 23.55
C GLN A 333 -3.21 -0.85 23.07
N ALA A 334 -3.48 -0.28 21.90
CA ALA A 334 -2.67 0.81 21.37
C ALA A 334 -2.65 2.05 22.29
N ALA A 335 -3.79 2.39 22.90
CA ALA A 335 -3.88 3.47 23.86
C ALA A 335 -3.06 3.19 25.13
N ALA A 336 -3.13 1.97 25.69
CA ALA A 336 -2.35 1.56 26.85
C ALA A 336 -0.84 1.58 26.59
N VAL A 337 -0.40 1.03 25.44
CA VAL A 337 1.02 1.09 25.04
C VAL A 337 1.48 2.53 24.86
N ARG A 338 0.68 3.38 24.22
CA ARG A 338 0.99 4.81 24.02
C ARG A 338 1.12 5.54 25.37
N ALA A 339 0.25 5.26 26.33
CA ALA A 339 0.32 5.84 27.67
C ALA A 339 1.60 5.41 28.39
N THR A 340 1.97 4.13 28.30
CA THR A 340 3.19 3.58 28.92
C THR A 340 4.47 4.17 28.32
N LEU A 341 4.45 4.53 27.03
CA LEU A 341 5.58 5.07 26.28
C LEU A 341 5.42 6.58 25.96
N ALA A 342 4.65 7.31 26.77
CA ALA A 342 4.33 8.72 26.51
C ALA A 342 5.56 9.65 26.44
N HIS A 343 6.69 9.25 26.99
CA HIS A 343 7.97 9.98 26.92
C HIS A 343 8.70 9.83 25.56
N HIS A 344 8.16 9.03 24.64
CA HIS A 344 8.63 8.89 23.24
C HIS A 344 7.60 9.50 22.28
N PRO A 345 7.59 10.83 22.08
CA PRO A 345 6.51 11.53 21.36
C PRO A 345 6.43 11.22 19.87
N HIS A 346 7.50 10.70 19.27
CA HIS A 346 7.57 10.38 17.85
C HIS A 346 7.35 8.87 17.56
N LEU A 347 7.23 8.07 18.63
CA LEU A 347 6.91 6.65 18.49
C LEU A 347 5.52 6.48 17.84
N LEU A 348 5.47 5.69 16.77
CA LEU A 348 4.21 5.41 16.09
C LEU A 348 3.51 4.22 16.79
N VAL A 349 2.39 4.46 17.46
CA VAL A 349 1.60 3.39 18.09
C VAL A 349 0.18 3.42 17.54
N GLY A 350 -0.32 2.29 17.06
CA GLY A 350 -1.67 2.21 16.50
C GLY A 350 -2.14 0.81 16.19
N THR A 351 -3.35 0.73 15.63
CA THR A 351 -3.90 -0.53 15.11
C THR A 351 -3.44 -0.78 13.67
N ALA A 352 -3.65 -2.01 13.18
CA ALA A 352 -3.37 -2.37 11.79
C ALA A 352 -3.99 -1.38 10.79
N ASN A 353 -5.25 -1.01 10.99
CA ASN A 353 -5.94 -0.04 10.14
C ASN A 353 -5.31 1.36 10.16
N GLN A 354 -4.87 1.82 11.35
CA GLN A 354 -4.23 3.14 11.50
C GLN A 354 -2.82 3.20 10.90
N LEU A 355 -2.10 2.06 10.92
CA LEU A 355 -0.74 1.96 10.40
C LEU A 355 -0.68 1.46 8.95
N GLN A 356 -1.81 1.22 8.32
CA GLN A 356 -1.85 0.81 6.92
C GLN A 356 -1.22 1.89 6.02
N GLY A 357 -0.34 1.47 5.10
CA GLY A 357 0.45 2.38 4.25
C GLY A 357 1.71 2.95 4.90
N LEU A 358 1.82 2.96 6.24
CA LEU A 358 3.00 3.45 6.96
C LEU A 358 4.06 2.34 7.12
N GLU A 359 5.31 2.75 7.34
CA GLU A 359 6.44 1.83 7.60
C GLU A 359 7.44 2.43 8.58
N ARG A 360 8.18 1.58 9.28
CA ARG A 360 9.27 1.94 10.18
C ARG A 360 10.43 0.95 10.04
N HIS A 361 11.60 1.33 10.52
CA HIS A 361 12.76 0.42 10.50
C HIS A 361 12.55 -0.77 11.45
N ALA A 362 12.03 -0.51 12.64
CA ALA A 362 11.69 -1.55 13.62
C ALA A 362 10.20 -1.53 13.98
N VAL A 363 9.61 -2.70 14.13
CA VAL A 363 8.21 -2.85 14.51
C VAL A 363 8.07 -3.87 15.63
N VAL A 364 7.28 -3.53 16.65
CA VAL A 364 6.78 -4.46 17.66
C VAL A 364 5.32 -4.73 17.33
N ALA A 365 5.00 -5.97 16.97
CA ALA A 365 3.64 -6.39 16.65
C ALA A 365 3.07 -7.24 17.78
N LEU A 366 1.97 -6.80 18.37
CA LEU A 366 1.21 -7.62 19.31
C LEU A 366 0.32 -8.56 18.52
N HIS A 367 0.57 -9.87 18.59
CA HIS A 367 -0.16 -10.87 17.80
C HIS A 367 -1.68 -10.71 17.96
N PRO A 368 -2.48 -10.74 16.89
CA PRO A 368 -3.93 -10.46 16.95
C PRO A 368 -4.67 -11.34 17.96
N LEU A 369 -4.27 -12.60 18.09
CA LEU A 369 -4.89 -13.56 19.01
C LEU A 369 -4.28 -13.55 20.43
N ALA A 370 -3.40 -12.62 20.76
CA ALA A 370 -2.83 -12.54 22.11
C ALA A 370 -3.92 -12.22 23.13
N GLY A 371 -4.11 -13.12 24.10
CA GLY A 371 -5.13 -13.04 25.13
C GLY A 371 -6.51 -13.61 24.76
N TYR A 372 -6.70 -14.08 23.52
CA TYR A 372 -7.94 -14.75 23.11
C TYR A 372 -7.93 -16.22 23.50
N ARG A 373 -9.13 -16.78 23.70
CA ARG A 373 -9.34 -18.22 24.05
C ARG A 373 -10.07 -18.98 22.92
N ASP A 374 -10.49 -18.27 21.88
CA ASP A 374 -11.12 -18.80 20.67
C ASP A 374 -10.63 -18.03 19.43
N THR A 375 -11.11 -18.42 18.26
CA THR A 375 -10.81 -17.81 16.97
C THR A 375 -11.96 -16.96 16.43
N GLU A 376 -12.89 -16.54 17.28
CA GLU A 376 -14.05 -15.76 16.85
C GLU A 376 -13.70 -14.27 16.66
N GLY A 377 -14.36 -13.64 15.70
CA GLY A 377 -14.38 -12.19 15.51
C GLY A 377 -13.18 -11.58 14.79
N HIS A 378 -12.97 -10.31 15.04
CA HIS A 378 -11.99 -9.48 14.33
C HIS A 378 -10.51 -9.86 14.52
N ALA A 379 -10.21 -10.65 15.56
CA ALA A 379 -8.84 -11.04 15.86
C ALA A 379 -8.26 -12.03 14.82
N THR A 380 -9.13 -12.76 14.13
CA THR A 380 -8.74 -13.74 13.10
C THR A 380 -8.68 -13.18 11.69
N ASP A 381 -8.94 -11.89 11.48
CA ASP A 381 -8.85 -11.26 10.16
C ASP A 381 -7.42 -11.37 9.59
N PRO A 382 -7.20 -12.19 8.51
CA PRO A 382 -5.87 -12.41 7.95
C PRO A 382 -5.25 -11.12 7.39
N GLY A 383 -6.05 -10.23 6.80
CA GLY A 383 -5.58 -8.98 6.24
C GLY A 383 -4.94 -8.08 7.29
N ARG A 384 -5.54 -8.01 8.49
CA ARG A 384 -4.96 -7.28 9.64
C ARG A 384 -3.65 -7.90 10.09
N ALA A 385 -3.60 -9.23 10.21
CA ALA A 385 -2.36 -9.92 10.55
C ALA A 385 -1.26 -9.64 9.53
N CYS A 386 -1.57 -9.68 8.24
CA CYS A 386 -0.63 -9.34 7.17
C CYS A 386 -0.10 -7.91 7.31
N VAL A 387 -0.99 -6.93 7.56
CA VAL A 387 -0.57 -5.55 7.81
C VAL A 387 0.35 -5.45 9.01
N MET A 388 0.01 -6.10 10.14
CA MET A 388 0.81 -6.06 11.37
C MET A 388 2.22 -6.62 11.17
N LEU A 389 2.37 -7.67 10.36
CA LEU A 389 3.63 -8.36 10.12
C LEU A 389 4.46 -7.76 8.96
N SER A 390 3.96 -6.75 8.26
CA SER A 390 4.59 -6.20 7.06
C SER A 390 4.92 -4.70 7.12
N ARG A 391 4.96 -4.10 8.33
CA ARG A 391 5.23 -2.64 8.50
C ARG A 391 6.69 -2.29 8.74
N HIS A 392 7.55 -3.28 9.02
CA HIS A 392 8.97 -3.08 9.28
C HIS A 392 9.80 -3.09 7.99
N ARG A 393 11.02 -2.55 8.12
CA ARG A 393 12.08 -2.64 7.11
C ARG A 393 13.24 -3.50 7.59
N ALA A 394 13.75 -3.27 8.80
CA ALA A 394 14.94 -3.92 9.30
C ALA A 394 14.64 -5.04 10.32
N HIS A 395 13.68 -4.82 11.22
CA HIS A 395 13.40 -5.76 12.31
C HIS A 395 11.93 -5.81 12.70
N LEU A 396 11.42 -7.02 12.93
CA LEU A 396 10.10 -7.32 13.47
C LEU A 396 10.22 -8.12 14.76
N SER A 397 9.67 -7.59 15.85
CA SER A 397 9.45 -8.35 17.10
C SER A 397 7.97 -8.67 17.24
N VAL A 398 7.60 -9.93 17.40
CA VAL A 398 6.21 -10.35 17.60
C VAL A 398 6.00 -10.80 19.05
N VAL A 399 5.10 -10.11 19.76
CA VAL A 399 4.67 -10.51 21.11
C VAL A 399 3.47 -11.45 21.00
N LEU A 400 3.61 -12.66 21.50
CA LEU A 400 2.65 -13.76 21.44
C LEU A 400 2.13 -14.11 22.83
N ASP A 401 0.84 -14.46 22.94
CA ASP A 401 0.36 -15.23 24.10
C ASP A 401 0.84 -16.69 24.01
N ALA A 402 1.39 -17.21 25.09
CA ALA A 402 1.84 -18.58 25.17
C ALA A 402 0.75 -19.62 24.86
N THR A 403 -0.52 -19.27 25.01
CA THR A 403 -1.67 -20.14 24.70
C THR A 403 -2.14 -20.06 23.26
N THR A 404 -1.67 -19.09 22.46
CA THR A 404 -2.09 -18.92 21.06
C THR A 404 -1.98 -20.22 20.21
N PRO A 405 -0.90 -21.04 20.34
CA PRO A 405 -0.84 -22.31 19.60
C PRO A 405 -1.99 -23.25 19.92
N THR A 406 -2.38 -23.36 21.19
CA THR A 406 -3.50 -24.21 21.65
C THR A 406 -4.85 -23.72 21.12
N VAL A 407 -5.06 -22.39 21.16
CA VAL A 407 -6.28 -21.76 20.62
C VAL A 407 -6.42 -22.06 19.13
N LEU A 408 -5.36 -21.86 18.35
CA LEU A 408 -5.39 -22.16 16.91
C LEU A 408 -5.52 -23.65 16.60
N ALA A 409 -4.98 -24.54 17.45
CA ALA A 409 -5.13 -25.99 17.27
C ALA A 409 -6.57 -26.46 17.50
N ALA A 410 -7.32 -25.78 18.36
CA ALA A 410 -8.72 -26.09 18.65
C ALA A 410 -9.71 -25.55 17.60
N ALA A 411 -9.29 -24.66 16.72
CA ALA A 411 -10.14 -24.11 15.66
C ALA A 411 -10.53 -25.18 14.62
N GLU A 412 -11.71 -25.04 14.02
CA GLU A 412 -12.23 -25.94 13.00
C GLU A 412 -11.25 -26.09 11.82
N ALA A 413 -11.21 -27.28 11.22
CA ALA A 413 -10.24 -27.59 10.16
C ALA A 413 -10.50 -26.83 8.86
N ASP A 414 -11.74 -26.44 8.59
CA ASP A 414 -12.18 -25.69 7.42
C ASP A 414 -12.12 -24.16 7.64
N ASP A 415 -11.87 -23.69 8.86
CA ASP A 415 -11.61 -22.26 9.12
C ASP A 415 -10.34 -21.80 8.40
N THR A 416 -10.55 -21.09 7.29
CA THR A 416 -9.46 -20.58 6.43
C THR A 416 -8.64 -19.51 7.15
N ALA A 417 -9.28 -18.67 7.97
CA ALA A 417 -8.59 -17.65 8.74
C ALA A 417 -7.67 -18.26 9.79
N ALA A 418 -8.19 -19.22 10.57
CA ALA A 418 -7.39 -19.95 11.55
C ALA A 418 -6.24 -20.73 10.90
N ARG A 419 -6.46 -21.29 9.69
CA ARG A 419 -5.41 -21.97 8.92
C ARG A 419 -4.29 -21.01 8.53
N THR A 420 -4.62 -19.81 8.07
CA THR A 420 -3.65 -18.75 7.76
C THR A 420 -2.82 -18.39 9.00
N HIS A 421 -3.46 -18.15 10.12
CA HIS A 421 -2.78 -17.89 11.39
C HIS A 421 -1.91 -19.04 11.86
N ARG A 422 -2.34 -20.31 11.70
CA ARG A 422 -1.50 -21.49 12.02
C ARG A 422 -0.23 -21.53 11.18
N THR A 423 -0.33 -21.23 9.89
CA THR A 423 0.83 -21.18 8.99
C THR A 423 1.84 -20.14 9.46
N VAL A 424 1.36 -18.93 9.75
CA VAL A 424 2.20 -17.84 10.27
C VAL A 424 2.81 -18.20 11.62
N LEU A 425 2.01 -18.67 12.56
CA LEU A 425 2.49 -19.00 13.92
C LEU A 425 3.55 -20.09 13.90
N THR A 426 3.37 -21.13 13.09
CA THR A 426 4.37 -22.21 12.94
C THR A 426 5.70 -21.64 12.46
N ALA A 427 5.68 -20.74 11.49
CA ALA A 427 6.90 -20.09 11.01
C ALA A 427 7.52 -19.16 12.07
N LEU A 428 6.69 -18.37 12.78
CA LEU A 428 7.14 -17.48 13.87
C LEU A 428 7.82 -18.23 15.00
N LEU A 429 7.28 -19.37 15.43
CA LEU A 429 7.84 -20.15 16.53
C LEU A 429 9.22 -20.76 16.19
N ASN A 430 9.60 -20.81 14.92
CA ASN A 430 10.92 -21.20 14.45
C ASN A 430 11.91 -20.03 14.37
N THR A 431 11.47 -18.78 14.60
CA THR A 431 12.36 -17.61 14.65
C THR A 431 13.07 -17.52 16.02
N PRO A 432 14.16 -16.76 16.16
CA PRO A 432 14.80 -16.52 17.44
C PRO A 432 13.84 -15.94 18.49
N ARG A 433 14.02 -16.37 19.74
CA ARG A 433 13.32 -15.77 20.90
C ARG A 433 14.10 -14.56 21.39
N THR A 434 13.38 -13.53 21.80
CA THR A 434 13.93 -12.32 22.44
C THR A 434 13.55 -12.26 23.91
#